data_2bcda9fa6edfa77eca0e76159a3950c8
#
_entry.id   2bcda9fa6edfa77eca0e76159a3950c8
#
_cell.length_a   1.000
_cell.length_b   1.000
_cell.length_c   1.000
_cell.angle_alpha   90.00
_cell.angle_beta   90.00
_cell.angle_gamma   90.00
#
_symmetry.space_group_name_H-M   'P 1'
#
loop_
_entity.id
_entity.type
_entity.pdbx_description
1 polymer ?
#
loop_
_entity_poly.entity_id
_entity_poly.type
_entity_poly.pdbx_seq_one_letter_code
_entity_poly.pdbx_strand_id
1 'polypeptide(L)'
;GKIRKVGQKLIPPEGALVLDAKDKWIMPGFIVSQSYTIGMGAPVRNDRNPKLLHYLDPYSLDIRLCLASGITAYSPFFLIGTGPLRKNYSYVNAVIKPAYGRLEEMLIKQPAYLYIDMVRLKPSEKNELGGFFYQARDHIEKENDYEANKDIKKGTPPVASPQIAHYVAVLKGELPGRFNASMKKDILKTLAFVDEFPVQAQIVGAAEG
;
A
#
# COMPACT_ATOMS: atom_id res chain seq x y z
N GLY A 1 -16.28 5.41 -10.01
CA GLY A 1 -17.57 6.07 -10.14
C GLY A 1 -18.08 6.61 -8.82
N LYS A 2 -18.96 7.58 -8.88
CA LYS A 2 -19.61 8.16 -7.70
C LYS A 2 -21.11 8.06 -7.88
N ILE A 3 -21.86 7.70 -6.81
CA ILE A 3 -23.33 7.80 -6.80
C ILE A 3 -23.69 9.27 -6.92
N ARG A 4 -24.43 9.62 -7.96
CA ARG A 4 -24.87 11.01 -8.19
C ARG A 4 -26.22 11.31 -7.56
N LYS A 5 -27.14 10.35 -7.65
CA LYS A 5 -28.51 10.52 -7.16
C LYS A 5 -29.13 9.16 -6.80
N VAL A 6 -29.90 9.13 -5.76
CA VAL A 6 -30.74 7.99 -5.35
C VAL A 6 -32.16 8.49 -5.20
N GLY A 7 -33.15 7.75 -5.70
CA GLY A 7 -34.58 8.13 -5.59
C GLY A 7 -35.48 7.24 -6.42
N GLN A 8 -36.77 7.42 -6.24
CA GLN A 8 -37.79 6.73 -7.03
C GLN A 8 -38.07 7.49 -8.34
N LYS A 9 -38.36 6.76 -9.42
CA LYS A 9 -38.75 7.32 -10.74
C LYS A 9 -37.71 8.34 -11.28
N LEU A 10 -36.43 8.07 -11.10
CA LEU A 10 -35.38 8.92 -11.67
C LEU A 10 -35.33 8.74 -13.19
N ILE A 11 -35.26 9.86 -13.92
CA ILE A 11 -35.04 9.84 -15.36
C ILE A 11 -33.52 9.79 -15.60
N PRO A 12 -33.01 8.75 -16.25
CA PRO A 12 -31.57 8.66 -16.57
C PRO A 12 -31.19 9.77 -17.59
N PRO A 13 -29.97 10.30 -17.52
CA PRO A 13 -29.47 11.21 -18.55
C PRO A 13 -29.50 10.54 -19.94
N GLU A 14 -29.58 11.36 -20.98
CA GLU A 14 -29.44 10.86 -22.35
C GLU A 14 -28.13 10.10 -22.56
N GLY A 15 -28.18 8.97 -23.25
CA GLY A 15 -27.02 8.11 -23.47
C GLY A 15 -26.56 7.27 -22.28
N ALA A 16 -27.26 7.32 -21.14
CA ALA A 16 -26.92 6.49 -19.99
C ALA A 16 -27.28 5.02 -20.23
N LEU A 17 -26.37 4.11 -19.87
CA LEU A 17 -26.67 2.68 -19.80
C LEU A 17 -27.60 2.42 -18.62
N VAL A 18 -28.80 1.90 -18.92
CA VAL A 18 -29.78 1.51 -17.89
C VAL A 18 -29.69 0.00 -17.67
N LEU A 19 -29.42 -0.41 -16.44
CA LEU A 19 -29.38 -1.82 -16.05
C LEU A 19 -30.60 -2.12 -15.16
N ASP A 20 -31.42 -3.10 -15.58
CA ASP A 20 -32.50 -3.62 -14.74
C ASP A 20 -31.93 -4.55 -13.67
N ALA A 21 -32.06 -4.15 -12.41
CA ALA A 21 -31.62 -4.91 -11.24
C ALA A 21 -32.82 -5.41 -10.41
N LYS A 22 -33.98 -5.59 -11.02
CA LYS A 22 -35.18 -6.14 -10.35
C LYS A 22 -34.82 -7.47 -9.69
N ASP A 23 -35.25 -7.65 -8.46
CA ASP A 23 -35.01 -8.83 -7.63
C ASP A 23 -33.52 -9.13 -7.37
N LYS A 24 -32.65 -8.11 -7.48
CA LYS A 24 -31.20 -8.22 -7.20
C LYS A 24 -30.78 -7.24 -6.11
N TRP A 25 -29.75 -7.62 -5.40
CA TRP A 25 -29.08 -6.75 -4.44
C TRP A 25 -27.92 -6.02 -5.12
N ILE A 26 -27.84 -4.71 -4.92
CA ILE A 26 -26.69 -3.90 -5.34
C ILE A 26 -25.87 -3.59 -4.09
N MET A 27 -24.60 -3.97 -4.13
CA MET A 27 -23.67 -3.78 -3.02
C MET A 27 -22.32 -3.26 -3.55
N PRO A 28 -21.50 -2.62 -2.71
CA PRO A 28 -20.11 -2.33 -3.06
C PRO A 28 -19.36 -3.61 -3.40
N GLY A 29 -18.41 -3.53 -4.33
CA GLY A 29 -17.55 -4.66 -4.64
C GLY A 29 -16.63 -5.01 -3.47
N PHE A 30 -16.19 -6.27 -3.43
CA PHE A 30 -15.28 -6.77 -2.40
C PHE A 30 -13.87 -6.20 -2.60
N ILE A 31 -13.21 -5.94 -1.46
CA ILE A 31 -11.81 -5.53 -1.43
C ILE A 31 -11.02 -6.64 -0.74
N VAL A 32 -10.03 -7.20 -1.45
CA VAL A 32 -9.10 -8.19 -0.90
C VAL A 32 -7.89 -7.47 -0.36
N SER A 33 -7.75 -7.43 0.96
CA SER A 33 -6.68 -6.69 1.64
C SER A 33 -5.28 -7.20 1.30
N GLN A 34 -5.15 -8.48 0.93
CA GLN A 34 -3.89 -9.11 0.56
C GLN A 34 -4.12 -10.34 -0.32
N SER A 35 -3.40 -10.44 -1.42
CA SER A 35 -3.42 -11.59 -2.32
C SER A 35 -2.01 -11.95 -2.77
N TYR A 36 -1.72 -13.26 -2.84
CA TYR A 36 -0.41 -13.77 -3.28
C TYR A 36 -0.36 -14.07 -4.78
N THR A 37 -1.49 -14.24 -5.43
CA THR A 37 -1.56 -14.82 -6.76
C THR A 37 -2.32 -13.98 -7.79
N ILE A 38 -3.30 -13.19 -7.38
CA ILE A 38 -4.20 -12.50 -8.31
C ILE A 38 -3.42 -11.64 -9.30
N GLY A 39 -3.52 -11.97 -10.59
CA GLY A 39 -2.93 -11.21 -11.67
C GLY A 39 -1.41 -11.13 -11.68
N MET A 40 -0.73 -11.99 -10.92
CA MET A 40 0.72 -12.00 -10.87
C MET A 40 1.28 -12.82 -12.05
N GLY A 41 2.01 -12.14 -12.93
CA GLY A 41 2.80 -12.77 -13.98
C GLY A 41 4.16 -13.27 -13.48
N ALA A 42 4.92 -13.87 -14.38
CA ALA A 42 6.29 -14.29 -14.08
C ALA A 42 7.18 -13.05 -13.80
N PRO A 43 8.04 -13.09 -12.77
CA PRO A 43 8.95 -11.99 -12.50
C PRO A 43 9.90 -11.77 -13.69
N VAL A 44 10.02 -10.52 -14.11
CA VAL A 44 11.01 -10.14 -15.15
C VAL A 44 12.40 -10.26 -14.52
N ARG A 45 13.16 -11.27 -14.95
CA ARG A 45 14.55 -11.44 -14.49
C ARG A 45 15.38 -10.24 -14.96
N ASN A 46 16.21 -9.70 -14.05
CA ASN A 46 17.16 -8.60 -14.30
C ASN A 46 16.56 -7.18 -14.46
N ASP A 47 15.32 -6.96 -14.04
CA ASP A 47 14.82 -5.59 -13.94
C ASP A 47 15.52 -4.86 -12.78
N ARG A 48 16.35 -3.85 -13.11
CA ARG A 48 17.09 -3.05 -12.12
C ARG A 48 16.21 -2.05 -11.38
N ASN A 49 15.03 -1.74 -11.93
CA ASN A 49 14.06 -0.83 -11.33
C ASN A 49 12.63 -1.34 -11.59
N PRO A 50 12.25 -2.45 -10.95
CA PRO A 50 10.98 -3.10 -11.23
C PRO A 50 9.80 -2.24 -10.79
N LYS A 51 8.96 -1.87 -11.73
CA LYS A 51 7.64 -1.30 -11.44
C LYS A 51 6.65 -2.44 -11.24
N LEU A 52 5.67 -2.26 -10.35
CA LEU A 52 4.65 -3.28 -10.12
C LEU A 52 3.97 -3.75 -11.41
N LEU A 53 3.69 -2.82 -12.32
CA LEU A 53 3.05 -3.12 -13.61
C LEU A 53 3.82 -4.14 -14.45
N HIS A 54 5.16 -4.25 -14.30
CA HIS A 54 5.97 -5.24 -15.03
C HIS A 54 5.73 -6.68 -14.56
N TYR A 55 5.07 -6.86 -13.42
CA TYR A 55 4.78 -8.17 -12.83
C TYR A 55 3.30 -8.52 -12.90
N LEU A 56 2.46 -7.65 -13.46
CA LEU A 56 1.05 -7.92 -13.64
C LEU A 56 0.79 -8.51 -15.01
N ASP A 57 0.01 -9.58 -15.03
CA ASP A 57 -0.57 -10.14 -16.24
C ASP A 57 -2.07 -9.80 -16.30
N PRO A 58 -2.46 -8.80 -17.12
CA PRO A 58 -3.86 -8.39 -17.21
C PRO A 58 -4.75 -9.46 -17.86
N TYR A 59 -4.16 -10.45 -18.53
CA TYR A 59 -4.89 -11.56 -19.16
C TYR A 59 -4.97 -12.81 -18.29
N SER A 60 -4.43 -12.75 -17.07
CA SER A 60 -4.50 -13.85 -16.12
C SER A 60 -5.94 -14.28 -15.87
N LEU A 61 -6.16 -15.59 -15.80
CA LEU A 61 -7.45 -16.17 -15.44
C LEU A 61 -7.95 -15.65 -14.07
N ASP A 62 -7.05 -15.44 -13.14
CA ASP A 62 -7.35 -14.94 -11.80
C ASP A 62 -8.04 -13.56 -11.83
N ILE A 63 -7.65 -12.69 -12.76
CA ILE A 63 -8.31 -11.39 -12.97
C ILE A 63 -9.77 -11.57 -13.37
N ARG A 64 -10.05 -12.51 -14.28
CA ARG A 64 -11.41 -12.82 -14.71
C ARG A 64 -12.24 -13.42 -13.57
N LEU A 65 -11.66 -14.33 -12.80
CA LEU A 65 -12.32 -14.95 -11.65
C LEU A 65 -12.62 -13.90 -10.55
N CYS A 66 -11.70 -12.98 -10.30
CA CYS A 66 -11.92 -11.86 -9.39
C CYS A 66 -13.11 -10.99 -9.80
N LEU A 67 -13.18 -10.61 -11.08
CA LEU A 67 -14.28 -9.83 -11.63
C LEU A 67 -15.61 -10.59 -11.50
N ALA A 68 -15.63 -11.89 -11.83
CA ALA A 68 -16.82 -12.75 -11.70
C ALA A 68 -17.26 -12.91 -10.24
N SER A 69 -16.34 -12.85 -9.29
CA SER A 69 -16.60 -12.95 -7.84
C SER A 69 -16.94 -11.60 -7.20
N GLY A 70 -17.02 -10.51 -7.98
CA GLY A 70 -17.33 -9.18 -7.47
C GLY A 70 -16.17 -8.49 -6.72
N ILE A 71 -14.94 -8.95 -6.88
CA ILE A 71 -13.75 -8.28 -6.33
C ILE A 71 -13.42 -7.08 -7.21
N THR A 72 -13.37 -5.89 -6.62
CA THR A 72 -13.15 -4.62 -7.32
C THR A 72 -11.82 -3.96 -7.01
N ALA A 73 -11.16 -4.37 -5.93
CA ALA A 73 -9.81 -3.96 -5.60
C ALA A 73 -9.10 -5.04 -4.77
N TYR A 74 -7.79 -5.09 -4.90
CA TYR A 74 -6.96 -5.97 -4.08
C TYR A 74 -5.57 -5.37 -3.89
N SER A 75 -4.86 -5.82 -2.85
CA SER A 75 -3.46 -5.52 -2.69
C SER A 75 -2.64 -6.78 -2.94
N PRO A 76 -1.76 -6.79 -3.95
CA PRO A 76 -0.89 -7.92 -4.18
C PRO A 76 0.13 -8.04 -3.04
N PHE A 77 0.37 -9.25 -2.57
CA PHE A 77 1.53 -9.52 -1.71
C PHE A 77 2.75 -9.66 -2.60
N PHE A 78 3.39 -8.55 -2.86
CA PHE A 78 4.49 -8.51 -3.80
C PHE A 78 5.69 -7.78 -3.22
N LEU A 79 6.82 -8.44 -3.24
CA LEU A 79 8.10 -7.85 -2.85
C LEU A 79 8.63 -7.00 -4.01
N ILE A 80 8.19 -5.74 -4.10
CA ILE A 80 8.75 -4.82 -5.08
C ILE A 80 10.11 -4.33 -4.57
N GLY A 81 11.11 -4.55 -5.35
CA GLY A 81 12.45 -4.02 -5.13
C GLY A 81 13.51 -5.11 -5.23
N THR A 82 14.37 -4.94 -6.20
CA THR A 82 15.69 -5.59 -6.27
C THR A 82 16.70 -4.48 -6.02
N GLY A 83 17.66 -4.72 -5.15
CA GLY A 83 18.68 -3.72 -4.87
C GLY A 83 18.76 -3.30 -3.39
N PRO A 84 19.59 -2.32 -3.07
CA PRO A 84 19.92 -1.94 -1.68
C PRO A 84 18.73 -1.38 -0.89
N LEU A 85 17.67 -0.95 -1.57
CA LEU A 85 16.45 -0.43 -0.93
C LEU A 85 15.47 -1.52 -0.52
N ARG A 86 15.68 -2.77 -0.97
CA ARG A 86 14.84 -3.89 -0.59
C ARG A 86 15.33 -4.50 0.71
N LYS A 87 14.45 -4.51 1.70
CA LYS A 87 14.63 -5.32 2.91
C LYS A 87 13.63 -6.47 2.89
N ASN A 88 14.03 -7.68 3.27
CA ASN A 88 13.14 -8.84 3.32
C ASN A 88 11.99 -8.67 4.29
N TYR A 89 12.09 -7.72 5.22
CA TYR A 89 11.13 -7.44 6.28
C TYR A 89 10.34 -6.14 6.07
N SER A 90 10.69 -5.32 5.07
CA SER A 90 10.05 -4.01 4.86
C SER A 90 10.06 -3.64 3.38
N TYR A 91 8.89 -3.32 2.82
CA TYR A 91 8.73 -2.91 1.43
C TYR A 91 7.42 -2.14 1.20
N VAL A 92 7.43 -1.31 0.17
CA VAL A 92 6.25 -0.54 -0.25
C VAL A 92 5.38 -1.39 -1.15
N ASN A 93 4.07 -1.26 -0.97
CA ASN A 93 3.11 -2.00 -1.77
C ASN A 93 2.06 -1.08 -2.44
N ALA A 94 1.15 -1.67 -3.21
CA ALA A 94 0.17 -0.96 -4.02
C ALA A 94 -1.25 -1.50 -3.83
N VAL A 95 -2.22 -0.76 -4.32
CA VAL A 95 -3.61 -1.21 -4.50
C VAL A 95 -3.91 -1.29 -5.99
N ILE A 96 -4.48 -2.41 -6.39
CA ILE A 96 -4.75 -2.80 -7.78
C ILE A 96 -6.26 -2.98 -7.96
N LYS A 97 -6.75 -2.59 -9.13
CA LYS A 97 -8.09 -2.89 -9.63
C LYS A 97 -7.99 -4.05 -10.63
N PRO A 98 -8.80 -5.12 -10.54
CA PRO A 98 -8.86 -6.10 -11.61
C PRO A 98 -9.45 -5.44 -12.86
N ALA A 99 -8.65 -5.39 -13.94
CA ALA A 99 -9.05 -4.83 -15.23
C ALA A 99 -8.51 -5.71 -16.35
N TYR A 100 -9.31 -6.72 -16.77
CA TYR A 100 -8.91 -7.70 -17.75
C TYR A 100 -8.51 -7.05 -19.08
N GLY A 101 -7.30 -7.35 -19.56
CA GLY A 101 -6.74 -6.83 -20.80
C GLY A 101 -6.33 -5.35 -20.77
N ARG A 102 -6.40 -4.66 -19.62
CA ARG A 102 -6.15 -3.20 -19.51
C ARG A 102 -5.18 -2.88 -18.39
N LEU A 103 -3.89 -3.17 -18.63
CA LEU A 103 -2.81 -3.05 -17.65
C LEU A 103 -2.74 -1.65 -17.02
N GLU A 104 -2.88 -0.61 -17.82
CA GLU A 104 -2.76 0.80 -17.37
C GLU A 104 -3.88 1.20 -16.40
N GLU A 105 -5.04 0.54 -16.48
CA GLU A 105 -6.16 0.79 -15.58
C GLU A 105 -6.05 0.01 -14.26
N MET A 106 -5.12 -0.93 -14.16
CA MET A 106 -5.02 -1.79 -12.98
C MET A 106 -4.49 -1.06 -11.75
N LEU A 107 -3.56 -0.13 -11.90
CA LEU A 107 -2.94 0.55 -10.77
C LEU A 107 -3.85 1.64 -10.21
N ILE A 108 -4.32 1.49 -8.96
CA ILE A 108 -5.11 2.51 -8.26
C ILE A 108 -4.19 3.46 -7.48
N LYS A 109 -3.25 2.90 -6.70
CA LYS A 109 -2.37 3.68 -5.84
C LYS A 109 -1.04 2.95 -5.62
N GLN A 110 0.06 3.70 -5.78
CA GLN A 110 1.42 3.28 -5.43
C GLN A 110 2.27 4.52 -5.09
N PRO A 111 2.90 4.62 -3.93
CA PRO A 111 2.83 3.71 -2.79
C PRO A 111 1.45 3.73 -2.11
N ALA A 112 0.97 2.60 -1.60
CA ALA A 112 -0.28 2.50 -0.88
C ALA A 112 -0.07 2.32 0.63
N TYR A 113 0.95 1.59 1.03
CA TYR A 113 1.38 1.38 2.41
C TYR A 113 2.81 0.84 2.46
N LEU A 114 3.45 1.02 3.61
CA LEU A 114 4.70 0.35 3.94
C LEU A 114 4.38 -0.96 4.68
N TYR A 115 4.74 -2.10 4.09
CA TYR A 115 4.59 -3.40 4.74
C TYR A 115 5.82 -3.71 5.59
N ILE A 116 5.60 -4.22 6.80
CA ILE A 116 6.64 -4.63 7.74
C ILE A 116 6.31 -6.02 8.28
N ASP A 117 7.22 -6.97 8.12
CA ASP A 117 7.04 -8.36 8.56
C ASP A 117 7.62 -8.57 9.97
N MET A 118 6.78 -8.39 10.99
CA MET A 118 7.18 -8.55 12.40
C MET A 118 7.40 -10.01 12.80
N VAL A 119 6.84 -10.97 12.04
CA VAL A 119 6.99 -12.42 12.30
C VAL A 119 8.41 -12.88 11.97
N ARG A 120 8.95 -12.44 10.84
CA ARG A 120 10.26 -12.85 10.32
C ARG A 120 11.40 -11.94 10.74
N LEU A 121 11.11 -10.86 11.45
CA LEU A 121 12.08 -9.83 11.82
C LEU A 121 13.10 -10.38 12.83
N LYS A 122 14.35 -10.51 12.41
CA LYS A 122 15.46 -10.89 13.27
C LYS A 122 15.88 -9.73 14.19
N PRO A 123 16.55 -9.98 15.33
CA PRO A 123 17.00 -8.89 16.23
C PRO A 123 17.86 -7.82 15.54
N SER A 124 18.79 -8.22 14.67
CA SER A 124 19.61 -7.28 13.89
C SER A 124 18.79 -6.44 12.91
N GLU A 125 17.79 -7.06 12.25
CA GLU A 125 16.90 -6.39 11.32
C GLU A 125 15.93 -5.45 12.05
N LYS A 126 15.54 -5.77 13.30
CA LYS A 126 14.77 -4.87 14.16
C LYS A 126 15.54 -3.59 14.46
N ASN A 127 16.82 -3.72 14.83
CA ASN A 127 17.66 -2.56 15.09
C ASN A 127 17.88 -1.72 13.82
N GLU A 128 18.06 -2.36 12.68
CA GLU A 128 18.18 -1.69 11.39
C GLU A 128 16.88 -0.94 11.02
N LEU A 129 15.72 -1.58 11.18
CA LEU A 129 14.42 -0.96 10.96
C LEU A 129 14.23 0.27 11.86
N GLY A 130 14.51 0.14 13.17
CA GLY A 130 14.50 1.26 14.11
C GLY A 130 15.43 2.38 13.65
N GLY A 131 16.63 2.04 13.19
CA GLY A 131 17.60 3.00 12.64
C GLY A 131 17.04 3.82 11.48
N PHE A 132 16.28 3.22 10.57
CA PHE A 132 15.60 3.96 9.47
C PHE A 132 14.52 4.91 10.00
N PHE A 133 13.75 4.51 10.99
CA PHE A 133 12.73 5.37 11.60
C PHE A 133 13.36 6.52 12.38
N TYR A 134 14.48 6.31 13.10
CA TYR A 134 15.24 7.39 13.74
C TYR A 134 15.79 8.38 12.70
N GLN A 135 16.42 7.90 11.62
CA GLN A 135 16.90 8.76 10.54
C GLN A 135 15.77 9.56 9.88
N ALA A 136 14.60 8.93 9.72
CA ALA A 136 13.42 9.61 9.19
C ALA A 136 12.91 10.71 10.13
N ARG A 137 12.92 10.48 11.46
CA ARG A 137 12.57 11.48 12.47
C ARG A 137 13.53 12.66 12.45
N ASP A 138 14.84 12.39 12.45
CA ASP A 138 15.86 13.43 12.34
C ASP A 138 15.69 14.27 11.04
N HIS A 139 15.29 13.61 9.96
CA HIS A 139 15.03 14.31 8.71
C HIS A 139 13.82 15.25 8.82
N ILE A 140 12.73 14.79 9.44
CA ILE A 140 11.53 15.62 9.68
C ILE A 140 11.86 16.81 10.58
N GLU A 141 12.68 16.63 11.61
CA GLU A 141 13.14 17.72 12.48
C GLU A 141 13.92 18.77 11.68
N LYS A 142 14.81 18.34 10.77
CA LYS A 142 15.54 19.25 9.87
C LYS A 142 14.62 19.99 8.90
N GLU A 143 13.61 19.33 8.35
CA GLU A 143 12.59 19.98 7.51
C GLU A 143 11.83 21.04 8.30
N ASN A 144 11.38 20.71 9.50
CA ASN A 144 10.64 21.64 10.37
C ASN A 144 11.51 22.84 10.77
N ASP A 145 12.78 22.61 11.13
CA ASP A 145 13.73 23.68 11.43
C ASP A 145 14.02 24.57 10.21
N TYR A 146 14.10 23.97 9.01
CA TYR A 146 14.26 24.74 7.78
C TYR A 146 13.01 25.61 7.51
N GLU A 147 11.81 25.07 7.59
CA GLU A 147 10.58 25.83 7.37
C GLU A 147 10.38 26.93 8.42
N ALA A 148 10.70 26.66 9.70
CA ALA A 148 10.63 27.66 10.77
C ALA A 148 11.61 28.83 10.58
N ASN A 149 12.72 28.61 9.90
CA ASN A 149 13.78 29.60 9.69
C ASN A 149 13.97 30.00 8.21
N LYS A 150 12.99 29.75 7.36
CA LYS A 150 13.06 29.91 5.91
C LYS A 150 13.48 31.31 5.45
N ASP A 151 13.02 32.34 6.17
CA ASP A 151 13.33 33.74 5.88
C ASP A 151 14.77 34.13 6.22
N ILE A 152 15.43 33.37 7.10
CA ILE A 152 16.77 33.62 7.60
C ILE A 152 17.79 32.69 6.94
N LYS A 153 17.43 31.42 6.72
CA LYS A 153 18.29 30.41 6.12
C LYS A 153 18.29 30.49 4.60
N LYS A 154 19.42 30.94 4.03
CA LYS A 154 19.67 30.82 2.59
C LYS A 154 20.07 29.36 2.29
N GLY A 155 19.23 28.60 1.56
CA GLY A 155 19.56 27.23 1.17
C GLY A 155 18.37 26.52 0.50
N THR A 156 18.61 25.30 0.08
CA THR A 156 17.56 24.39 -0.42
C THR A 156 16.97 23.60 0.73
N PRO A 157 15.65 23.31 0.72
CA PRO A 157 15.03 22.46 1.73
C PRO A 157 15.70 21.08 1.78
N PRO A 158 15.76 20.45 2.96
CA PRO A 158 16.27 19.09 3.08
C PRO A 158 15.45 18.12 2.22
N VAL A 159 16.11 17.22 1.52
CA VAL A 159 15.45 16.18 0.72
C VAL A 159 15.76 14.81 1.32
N ALA A 160 14.72 14.04 1.60
CA ALA A 160 14.90 12.69 2.13
C ALA A 160 15.63 11.80 1.12
N SER A 161 16.62 11.05 1.59
CA SER A 161 17.28 10.06 0.74
C SER A 161 16.25 8.99 0.32
N PRO A 162 16.40 8.37 -0.85
CA PRO A 162 15.51 7.29 -1.29
C PRO A 162 15.37 6.15 -0.29
N GLN A 163 16.39 5.94 0.55
CA GLN A 163 16.41 4.89 1.56
C GLN A 163 15.44 5.13 2.70
N ILE A 164 15.22 6.39 3.11
CA ILE A 164 14.34 6.75 4.23
C ILE A 164 13.04 7.40 3.81
N ALA A 165 12.86 7.74 2.54
CA ALA A 165 11.71 8.50 2.06
C ALA A 165 10.36 7.87 2.44
N HIS A 166 10.23 6.55 2.39
CA HIS A 166 9.00 5.86 2.78
C HIS A 166 8.75 5.88 4.30
N TYR A 167 9.81 5.84 5.10
CA TYR A 167 9.71 5.94 6.56
C TYR A 167 9.32 7.35 6.98
N VAL A 168 9.85 8.37 6.29
CA VAL A 168 9.41 9.78 6.45
C VAL A 168 7.92 9.92 6.16
N ALA A 169 7.44 9.37 5.03
CA ALA A 169 6.02 9.42 4.66
C ALA A 169 5.13 8.70 5.69
N VAL A 170 5.62 7.60 6.29
CA VAL A 170 4.89 6.87 7.33
C VAL A 170 4.81 7.68 8.62
N LEU A 171 5.90 8.30 9.07
CA LEU A 171 5.92 9.15 10.27
C LEU A 171 5.09 10.43 10.11
N LYS A 172 5.01 10.99 8.89
CA LYS A 172 4.14 12.12 8.56
C LYS A 172 2.65 11.74 8.45
N GLY A 173 2.31 10.45 8.50
CA GLY A 173 0.95 9.96 8.31
C GLY A 173 0.44 9.99 6.86
N GLU A 174 1.31 10.26 5.90
CA GLU A 174 1.02 10.27 4.45
C GLU A 174 0.89 8.84 3.89
N LEU A 175 1.58 7.90 4.53
CA LEU A 175 1.61 6.48 4.17
C LEU A 175 1.33 5.63 5.41
N PRO A 176 0.29 4.76 5.43
CA PRO A 176 0.05 3.88 6.55
C PRO A 176 1.11 2.77 6.63
N GLY A 177 1.45 2.34 7.85
CA GLY A 177 2.23 1.14 8.13
C GLY A 177 1.33 -0.09 8.23
N ARG A 178 1.66 -1.18 7.52
CA ARG A 178 0.97 -2.47 7.62
C ARG A 178 1.92 -3.51 8.19
N PHE A 179 1.60 -4.00 9.38
CA PHE A 179 2.45 -4.89 10.15
C PHE A 179 1.90 -6.33 10.10
N ASN A 180 2.69 -7.27 9.59
CA ASN A 180 2.37 -8.68 9.68
C ASN A 180 2.74 -9.21 11.07
N ALA A 181 1.73 -9.53 11.87
CA ALA A 181 1.88 -10.02 13.23
C ALA A 181 0.76 -11.03 13.53
N SER A 182 1.09 -12.31 13.62
CA SER A 182 0.08 -13.37 13.78
C SER A 182 -0.07 -13.83 15.22
N MET A 183 1.04 -13.99 15.94
CA MET A 183 1.06 -14.46 17.31
C MET A 183 1.06 -13.29 18.30
N LYS A 184 0.56 -13.50 19.51
CA LYS A 184 0.55 -12.52 20.60
C LYS A 184 1.90 -11.83 20.79
N LYS A 185 3.01 -12.59 20.76
CA LYS A 185 4.37 -12.03 20.87
C LYS A 185 4.70 -11.01 19.76
N ASP A 186 4.23 -11.24 18.53
CA ASP A 186 4.53 -10.37 17.39
C ASP A 186 3.60 -9.16 17.40
N ILE A 187 2.36 -9.33 17.86
CA ILE A 187 1.42 -8.24 18.12
C ILE A 187 1.98 -7.30 19.18
N LEU A 188 2.45 -7.83 20.32
CA LEU A 188 3.07 -7.02 21.38
C LEU A 188 4.32 -6.29 20.91
N LYS A 189 5.16 -6.91 20.08
CA LYS A 189 6.31 -6.22 19.44
C LYS A 189 5.85 -5.08 18.53
N THR A 190 4.77 -5.30 17.79
CA THR A 190 4.19 -4.26 16.91
C THR A 190 3.67 -3.09 17.74
N LEU A 191 2.93 -3.34 18.80
CA LEU A 191 2.42 -2.30 19.69
C LEU A 191 3.58 -1.49 20.30
N ALA A 192 4.59 -2.16 20.85
CA ALA A 192 5.77 -1.48 21.40
C ALA A 192 6.51 -0.64 20.32
N PHE A 193 6.54 -1.12 19.07
CA PHE A 193 7.12 -0.36 17.96
C PHE A 193 6.28 0.89 17.62
N VAL A 194 4.96 0.76 17.63
CA VAL A 194 4.03 1.89 17.37
C VAL A 194 4.05 2.91 18.50
N ASP A 195 4.25 2.47 19.75
CA ASP A 195 4.43 3.37 20.89
C ASP A 195 5.72 4.21 20.76
N GLU A 196 6.79 3.60 20.24
CA GLU A 196 8.08 4.28 20.00
C GLU A 196 8.03 5.20 18.75
N PHE A 197 7.34 4.76 17.72
CA PHE A 197 7.17 5.48 16.44
C PHE A 197 5.68 5.63 16.15
N PRO A 198 5.04 6.74 16.57
CA PRO A 198 3.61 6.97 16.32
C PRO A 198 3.28 6.99 14.82
N VAL A 199 2.66 5.93 14.34
CA VAL A 199 2.30 5.74 12.92
C VAL A 199 0.86 5.26 12.78
N GLN A 200 0.25 5.50 11.63
CA GLN A 200 -1.03 4.88 11.29
C GLN A 200 -0.81 3.39 11.03
N ALA A 201 -1.00 2.56 12.05
CA ALA A 201 -0.71 1.14 11.99
C ALA A 201 -1.94 0.30 11.63
N GLN A 202 -1.74 -0.68 10.75
CA GLN A 202 -2.67 -1.76 10.45
C GLN A 202 -1.98 -3.08 10.75
N ILE A 203 -2.58 -3.93 11.57
CA ILE A 203 -2.07 -5.27 11.83
C ILE A 203 -2.78 -6.27 10.91
N VAL A 204 -2.02 -7.14 10.26
CA VAL A 204 -2.52 -8.24 9.44
C VAL A 204 -2.07 -9.58 10.02
N GLY A 205 -2.92 -10.56 9.90
CA GLY A 205 -2.71 -11.88 10.51
C GLY A 205 -3.44 -12.00 11.84
N ALA A 206 -3.02 -11.32 12.87
CA ALA A 206 -3.65 -11.19 14.19
C ALA A 206 -4.46 -12.41 14.69
N ALA A 207 -3.93 -13.64 14.47
CA ALA A 207 -4.66 -14.86 14.80
C ALA A 207 -4.85 -15.08 16.31
N GLU A 208 -4.00 -14.46 17.12
CA GLU A 208 -4.03 -14.48 18.58
C GLU A 208 -4.29 -13.06 19.16
N GLY A 209 -4.97 -12.21 18.39
CA GLY A 209 -5.31 -10.82 18.78
C GLY A 209 -6.60 -10.69 19.56
#